data_bdaf43629385464f48abdf42a5100465
#
_entry.id   bdaf43629385464f48abdf42a5100465
#
_cell.length_a   1.000
_cell.length_b   1.000
_cell.length_c   1.000
_cell.angle_alpha   90.00
_cell.angle_beta   90.00
_cell.angle_gamma   90.00
#
_symmetry.space_group_name_H-M   'P 1'
#
loop_
_entity.id
_entity.type
_entity.pdbx_description
1 polymer ?
#
loop_
_entity_poly.entity_id
_entity_poly.type
_entity_poly.pdbx_seq_one_letter_code
_entity_poly.pdbx_strand_id
1 'polypeptide(L)'
;MINGINCFSVGGLVAGLAIAGFSVNATAQTSVMSGGPNDLKPLYADAGDIAEGKRLADSSCAGCHGANGISSSPGVPNLAGQRAPYLYFELRNYQSGIRGDSAMNNAVKFLNDDAVVKVAAYFASLEPAQPRAASGTNAYVPKPDALQAGKAAAAVCSGCHGEGGITKTPGMPSLVGLDPKYFLAAIEDYKSGQRKNELMKSMAVAISDVNAKNLALYYGLQTPEKAKTPAPGDATAGKASSESCAGCHGEQGISATPTTPSLAGQDAEYLSAALLAYKDGQRSNETMKGLASGLDDSNIKNLAAYYAGLQPEAPKVRKPLMTEEWVERCERCHGLNGNSTNPRVPALAGQRADYLTKVLHAYRTGARKSTEMAAMSGDLTENDIDNLAAHYAAQRARSVMYIVAPSK
;
A
#
# COMPACT_ATOMS: atom_id res chain seq x y z
N MET A 1 -50.12 -40.46 53.86
CA MET A 1 -50.27 -39.20 54.59
C MET A 1 -49.41 -38.22 53.75
N ILE A 2 -50.06 -37.53 52.84
CA ILE A 2 -50.56 -36.16 52.96
C ILE A 2 -49.43 -35.10 52.77
N ASN A 3 -49.53 -34.35 51.85
CA ASN A 3 -49.68 -32.93 51.41
C ASN A 3 -48.66 -32.62 50.35
N GLY A 4 -48.89 -32.14 49.17
CA GLY A 4 -49.84 -31.09 48.75
C GLY A 4 -49.11 -29.70 48.77
N ILE A 5 -48.36 -29.33 47.74
CA ILE A 5 -47.84 -27.94 47.61
C ILE A 5 -48.15 -27.43 46.20
N ASN A 6 -48.85 -26.30 46.19
CA ASN A 6 -49.31 -25.53 45.02
C ASN A 6 -48.20 -25.02 44.14
N CYS A 7 -48.41 -25.14 42.81
CA CYS A 7 -47.71 -24.38 41.82
C CYS A 7 -48.25 -22.96 41.68
N PHE A 8 -47.46 -21.94 41.94
CA PHE A 8 -47.70 -20.55 41.47
C PHE A 8 -47.18 -20.38 40.09
N SER A 9 -48.05 -20.07 39.16
CA SER A 9 -47.75 -19.66 37.80
C SER A 9 -47.32 -18.18 37.80
N VAL A 10 -46.08 -17.89 37.36
CA VAL A 10 -45.65 -16.54 37.08
C VAL A 10 -45.59 -16.40 35.57
N GLY A 11 -46.51 -15.63 35.02
CA GLY A 11 -46.53 -15.26 33.60
C GLY A 11 -45.36 -14.33 33.25
N GLY A 12 -44.44 -14.84 32.43
CA GLY A 12 -43.38 -14.05 31.84
C GLY A 12 -43.83 -13.42 30.51
N LEU A 13 -43.92 -12.11 30.47
CA LEU A 13 -44.13 -11.33 29.26
C LEU A 13 -42.87 -11.49 28.37
N VAL A 14 -43.00 -12.15 27.23
CA VAL A 14 -41.97 -12.18 26.19
C VAL A 14 -42.18 -10.92 25.32
N ALA A 15 -41.37 -9.91 25.55
CA ALA A 15 -41.27 -8.78 24.63
C ALA A 15 -40.51 -9.22 23.35
N GLY A 16 -41.26 -9.38 22.27
CA GLY A 16 -40.68 -9.66 20.95
C GLY A 16 -39.87 -8.48 20.43
N LEU A 17 -38.56 -8.63 20.39
CA LEU A 17 -37.68 -7.72 19.64
C LEU A 17 -37.81 -8.04 18.14
N ALA A 18 -38.52 -7.19 17.41
CA ALA A 18 -38.53 -7.24 15.96
C ALA A 18 -37.14 -6.78 15.46
N ILE A 19 -36.28 -7.72 15.07
CA ILE A 19 -35.06 -7.45 14.33
C ILE A 19 -35.49 -7.09 12.91
N ALA A 20 -35.53 -5.78 12.60
CA ALA A 20 -35.62 -5.30 11.23
C ALA A 20 -34.35 -5.74 10.47
N GLY A 21 -34.48 -6.82 9.70
CA GLY A 21 -33.45 -7.25 8.78
C GLY A 21 -33.24 -6.19 7.72
N PHE A 22 -32.22 -5.38 7.84
CA PHE A 22 -31.69 -4.62 6.71
C PHE A 22 -31.09 -5.61 5.74
N SER A 23 -31.87 -6.00 4.74
CA SER A 23 -31.34 -6.63 3.54
C SER A 23 -30.50 -5.59 2.82
N VAL A 24 -29.19 -5.58 3.09
CA VAL A 24 -28.24 -4.91 2.22
C VAL A 24 -28.25 -5.70 0.92
N ASN A 25 -29.01 -5.22 -0.07
CA ASN A 25 -28.82 -5.63 -1.45
C ASN A 25 -27.41 -5.20 -1.85
N ALA A 26 -26.43 -6.04 -1.56
CA ALA A 26 -25.16 -6.01 -2.23
C ALA A 26 -25.43 -6.38 -3.70
N THR A 27 -25.80 -5.38 -4.52
CA THR A 27 -25.61 -5.50 -5.95
C THR A 27 -24.13 -5.75 -6.14
N ALA A 28 -23.76 -7.01 -6.38
CA ALA A 28 -22.43 -7.38 -6.81
C ALA A 28 -22.11 -6.47 -8.00
N GLN A 29 -21.25 -5.48 -7.81
CA GLN A 29 -20.66 -4.74 -8.91
C GLN A 29 -19.90 -5.78 -9.71
N THR A 30 -20.47 -6.17 -10.82
CA THR A 30 -19.83 -7.06 -11.78
C THR A 30 -18.44 -6.52 -12.05
N SER A 31 -17.43 -7.34 -11.84
CA SER A 31 -16.03 -6.98 -12.06
C SER A 31 -15.91 -6.44 -13.49
N VAL A 32 -15.08 -5.41 -13.66
CA VAL A 32 -14.76 -4.78 -14.96
C VAL A 32 -14.28 -5.81 -16.00
N MET A 33 -13.97 -7.02 -15.57
CA MET A 33 -13.51 -8.14 -16.39
C MET A 33 -14.63 -9.07 -16.87
N SER A 34 -15.86 -8.92 -16.38
CA SER A 34 -17.02 -9.65 -16.91
C SER A 34 -17.58 -8.89 -18.12
N GLY A 35 -17.06 -9.19 -19.30
CA GLY A 35 -17.53 -8.61 -20.54
C GLY A 35 -18.98 -8.96 -20.82
N GLY A 36 -19.73 -8.02 -21.38
CA GLY A 36 -21.06 -8.28 -21.92
C GLY A 36 -20.98 -9.09 -23.22
N PRO A 37 -22.10 -9.58 -23.73
CA PRO A 37 -22.14 -10.43 -24.94
C PRO A 37 -21.56 -9.77 -26.20
N ASN A 38 -21.35 -8.46 -26.17
CA ASN A 38 -20.91 -7.68 -27.34
C ASN A 38 -19.42 -7.33 -27.33
N ASP A 39 -18.69 -7.58 -26.24
CA ASP A 39 -17.29 -7.17 -26.09
C ASP A 39 -16.32 -7.91 -27.01
N LEU A 40 -16.70 -9.09 -27.51
CA LEU A 40 -15.91 -9.85 -28.47
C LEU A 40 -16.18 -9.47 -29.92
N LYS A 41 -17.21 -8.67 -30.24
CA LYS A 41 -17.53 -8.24 -31.61
C LYS A 41 -16.32 -7.68 -32.37
N PRO A 42 -15.41 -6.86 -31.76
CA PRO A 42 -14.26 -6.35 -32.50
C PRO A 42 -13.31 -7.43 -33.05
N LEU A 43 -13.36 -8.66 -32.52
CA LEU A 43 -12.55 -9.78 -33.05
C LEU A 43 -13.05 -10.30 -34.38
N TYR A 44 -14.29 -9.97 -34.77
CA TYR A 44 -14.93 -10.41 -36.02
C TYR A 44 -14.93 -9.31 -37.10
N ALA A 45 -14.31 -8.15 -36.82
CA ALA A 45 -14.23 -7.03 -37.74
C ALA A 45 -13.47 -7.42 -39.02
N ASP A 46 -14.02 -7.10 -40.16
CA ASP A 46 -13.40 -7.33 -41.45
C ASP A 46 -12.53 -6.13 -41.91
N ALA A 47 -11.94 -6.22 -43.08
CA ALA A 47 -11.11 -5.15 -43.65
C ALA A 47 -11.88 -3.84 -43.87
N GLY A 48 -13.17 -3.91 -44.18
CA GLY A 48 -14.05 -2.75 -44.33
C GLY A 48 -14.32 -2.07 -43.01
N ASP A 49 -14.58 -2.86 -41.98
CA ASP A 49 -14.75 -2.36 -40.60
C ASP A 49 -13.50 -1.66 -40.11
N ILE A 50 -12.31 -2.24 -40.34
CA ILE A 50 -11.02 -1.66 -39.98
C ILE A 50 -10.78 -0.33 -40.71
N ALA A 51 -11.11 -0.27 -42.03
CA ALA A 51 -10.97 0.94 -42.83
C ALA A 51 -11.90 2.07 -42.34
N GLU A 52 -13.13 1.75 -41.98
CA GLU A 52 -14.07 2.71 -41.40
C GLU A 52 -13.64 3.12 -39.96
N GLY A 53 -13.15 2.16 -39.15
CA GLY A 53 -12.56 2.44 -37.86
C GLY A 53 -11.40 3.42 -37.95
N LYS A 54 -10.52 3.28 -38.97
CA LYS A 54 -9.44 4.23 -39.27
C LYS A 54 -9.99 5.61 -39.53
N ARG A 55 -10.99 5.74 -40.39
CA ARG A 55 -11.58 7.05 -40.74
C ARG A 55 -12.14 7.76 -39.49
N LEU A 56 -12.83 7.02 -38.65
CA LEU A 56 -13.35 7.56 -37.36
C LEU A 56 -12.22 7.96 -36.40
N ALA A 57 -11.20 7.12 -36.32
CA ALA A 57 -10.04 7.39 -35.45
C ALA A 57 -9.25 8.63 -35.91
N ASP A 58 -9.03 8.79 -37.21
CA ASP A 58 -8.33 9.95 -37.80
C ASP A 58 -9.06 11.26 -37.48
N SER A 59 -10.41 11.25 -37.51
CA SER A 59 -11.20 12.45 -37.25
C SER A 59 -11.36 12.82 -35.78
N SER A 60 -11.30 11.84 -34.85
CA SER A 60 -11.73 12.07 -33.46
C SER A 60 -10.70 11.67 -32.39
N CYS A 61 -9.73 10.82 -32.74
CA CYS A 61 -8.80 10.23 -31.77
C CYS A 61 -7.36 10.64 -32.00
N ALA A 62 -6.95 10.81 -33.27
CA ALA A 62 -5.56 10.99 -33.69
C ALA A 62 -4.87 12.23 -33.08
N GLY A 63 -5.62 13.28 -32.78
CA GLY A 63 -5.10 14.51 -32.19
C GLY A 63 -4.39 14.31 -30.82
N CYS A 64 -4.87 13.34 -30.04
CA CYS A 64 -4.31 13.02 -28.72
C CYS A 64 -3.52 11.71 -28.73
N HIS A 65 -4.05 10.66 -29.38
CA HIS A 65 -3.48 9.32 -29.40
C HIS A 65 -2.48 9.07 -30.53
N GLY A 66 -2.26 10.06 -31.41
CA GLY A 66 -1.39 9.96 -32.59
C GLY A 66 -2.08 9.25 -33.76
N ALA A 67 -1.71 9.61 -35.00
CA ALA A 67 -2.31 9.05 -36.21
C ALA A 67 -2.17 7.53 -36.33
N ASN A 68 -1.09 6.97 -35.76
CA ASN A 68 -0.83 5.52 -35.72
C ASN A 68 -1.16 4.91 -34.37
N GLY A 69 -1.99 5.57 -33.54
CA GLY A 69 -2.32 5.08 -32.21
C GLY A 69 -1.14 5.09 -31.22
N ILE A 70 -0.03 5.80 -31.53
CA ILE A 70 1.13 5.97 -30.67
C ILE A 70 1.17 7.43 -30.22
N SER A 71 0.90 7.67 -28.97
CA SER A 71 0.78 9.02 -28.40
C SER A 71 2.12 9.67 -28.12
N SER A 72 2.24 10.95 -28.42
CA SER A 72 3.31 11.84 -27.96
C SER A 72 2.87 12.74 -26.80
N SER A 73 1.56 12.77 -26.48
CA SER A 73 0.99 13.62 -25.44
C SER A 73 1.20 13.02 -24.05
N PRO A 74 1.68 13.79 -23.05
CA PRO A 74 1.86 13.29 -21.68
C PRO A 74 0.56 12.76 -21.08
N GLY A 75 0.64 11.58 -20.42
CA GLY A 75 -0.49 10.94 -19.74
C GLY A 75 -1.58 10.39 -20.66
N VAL A 76 -1.39 10.42 -21.99
CA VAL A 76 -2.30 9.85 -22.98
C VAL A 76 -1.74 8.50 -23.47
N PRO A 77 -2.53 7.41 -23.43
CA PRO A 77 -2.03 6.07 -23.74
C PRO A 77 -1.79 5.83 -25.23
N ASN A 78 -0.86 4.92 -25.53
CA ASN A 78 -0.80 4.25 -26.80
C ASN A 78 -2.02 3.30 -26.95
N LEU A 79 -2.64 3.31 -28.13
CA LEU A 79 -3.78 2.45 -28.47
C LEU A 79 -3.39 1.35 -29.46
N ALA A 80 -2.31 1.58 -30.24
CA ALA A 80 -1.83 0.64 -31.26
C ALA A 80 -1.50 -0.73 -30.65
N GLY A 81 -2.01 -1.79 -31.29
CA GLY A 81 -1.79 -3.17 -30.86
C GLY A 81 -2.44 -3.57 -29.53
N GLN A 82 -3.29 -2.69 -28.96
CA GLN A 82 -4.02 -3.02 -27.72
C GLN A 82 -5.15 -4.01 -28.03
N ARG A 83 -5.56 -4.79 -27.04
CA ARG A 83 -6.59 -5.85 -27.17
C ARG A 83 -7.93 -5.24 -27.55
N ALA A 84 -8.49 -5.66 -28.68
CA ALA A 84 -9.70 -5.08 -29.24
C ALA A 84 -10.92 -5.16 -28.30
N PRO A 85 -11.23 -6.28 -27.63
CA PRO A 85 -12.28 -6.33 -26.61
C PRO A 85 -12.02 -5.42 -25.41
N TYR A 86 -10.78 -5.28 -24.98
CA TYR A 86 -10.43 -4.33 -23.92
C TYR A 86 -10.68 -2.88 -24.35
N LEU A 87 -10.28 -2.49 -25.57
CA LEU A 87 -10.54 -1.15 -26.10
C LEU A 87 -12.04 -0.88 -26.21
N TYR A 88 -12.82 -1.82 -26.76
CA TYR A 88 -14.27 -1.71 -26.82
C TYR A 88 -14.86 -1.45 -25.43
N PHE A 89 -14.48 -2.26 -24.46
CA PHE A 89 -14.98 -2.17 -23.11
C PHE A 89 -14.64 -0.81 -22.46
N GLU A 90 -13.41 -0.32 -22.63
CA GLU A 90 -13.00 0.97 -22.09
C GLU A 90 -13.72 2.15 -22.75
N LEU A 91 -13.96 2.10 -24.06
CA LEU A 91 -14.76 3.11 -24.74
C LEU A 91 -16.19 3.15 -24.19
N ARG A 92 -16.79 1.99 -23.93
CA ARG A 92 -18.13 1.89 -23.30
C ARG A 92 -18.12 2.41 -21.86
N ASN A 93 -17.07 2.14 -21.10
CA ASN A 93 -16.92 2.67 -19.74
C ASN A 93 -16.84 4.21 -19.72
N TYR A 94 -16.17 4.80 -20.70
CA TYR A 94 -16.20 6.26 -20.87
C TYR A 94 -17.58 6.78 -21.25
N GLN A 95 -18.29 6.12 -22.16
CA GLN A 95 -19.65 6.53 -22.55
C GLN A 95 -20.63 6.47 -21.39
N SER A 96 -20.53 5.46 -20.53
CA SER A 96 -21.42 5.27 -19.38
C SER A 96 -21.02 6.11 -18.15
N GLY A 97 -19.86 6.78 -18.17
CA GLY A 97 -19.34 7.54 -17.03
C GLY A 97 -18.75 6.68 -15.90
N ILE A 98 -18.70 5.35 -16.06
CA ILE A 98 -18.02 4.44 -15.11
C ILE A 98 -16.54 4.80 -15.01
N ARG A 99 -15.93 5.14 -16.15
CA ARG A 99 -14.58 5.70 -16.21
C ARG A 99 -14.66 7.19 -16.46
N GLY A 100 -14.17 7.99 -15.48
CA GLY A 100 -14.15 9.45 -15.57
C GLY A 100 -12.90 9.98 -16.26
N ASP A 101 -13.07 10.68 -17.35
CA ASP A 101 -12.08 11.58 -17.98
C ASP A 101 -12.87 12.47 -18.96
N SER A 102 -12.99 13.76 -18.67
CA SER A 102 -13.86 14.67 -19.41
C SER A 102 -13.53 14.75 -20.90
N ALA A 103 -12.25 14.67 -21.27
CA ALA A 103 -11.82 14.66 -22.65
C ALA A 103 -12.32 13.40 -23.39
N MET A 104 -12.09 12.23 -22.78
CA MET A 104 -12.53 10.96 -23.34
C MET A 104 -14.05 10.81 -23.36
N ASN A 105 -14.74 11.18 -22.26
CA ASN A 105 -16.21 11.16 -22.24
C ASN A 105 -16.81 11.99 -23.37
N ASN A 106 -16.25 13.17 -23.65
CA ASN A 106 -16.70 14.03 -24.75
C ASN A 106 -16.36 13.44 -26.11
N ALA A 107 -15.19 12.85 -26.28
CA ALA A 107 -14.76 12.27 -27.55
C ALA A 107 -15.60 11.05 -27.98
N VAL A 108 -16.05 10.22 -27.01
CA VAL A 108 -16.72 8.95 -27.30
C VAL A 108 -18.24 9.00 -27.24
N LYS A 109 -18.84 10.03 -26.68
CA LYS A 109 -20.30 10.10 -26.42
C LYS A 109 -21.16 9.98 -27.68
N PHE A 110 -20.61 10.35 -28.82
CA PHE A 110 -21.33 10.35 -30.11
C PHE A 110 -21.15 9.04 -30.90
N LEU A 111 -20.28 8.16 -30.46
CA LEU A 111 -20.07 6.88 -31.13
C LEU A 111 -21.23 5.93 -30.82
N ASN A 112 -21.85 5.36 -31.86
CA ASN A 112 -22.76 4.22 -31.67
C ASN A 112 -21.96 2.93 -31.43
N ASP A 113 -22.63 1.83 -31.12
CA ASP A 113 -21.98 0.54 -30.81
C ASP A 113 -21.12 0.03 -31.96
N ASP A 114 -21.60 0.15 -33.21
CA ASP A 114 -20.87 -0.24 -34.40
C ASP A 114 -19.58 0.56 -34.59
N ALA A 115 -19.63 1.88 -34.40
CA ALA A 115 -18.45 2.74 -34.46
C ALA A 115 -17.42 2.39 -33.36
N VAL A 116 -17.88 2.04 -32.15
CA VAL A 116 -16.99 1.61 -31.05
C VAL A 116 -16.29 0.30 -31.42
N VAL A 117 -17.02 -0.67 -32.01
CA VAL A 117 -16.45 -1.94 -32.50
C VAL A 117 -15.36 -1.68 -33.55
N LYS A 118 -15.63 -0.84 -34.55
CA LYS A 118 -14.73 -0.53 -35.66
C LYS A 118 -13.48 0.20 -35.20
N VAL A 119 -13.61 1.21 -34.31
CA VAL A 119 -12.47 1.94 -33.72
C VAL A 119 -11.60 1.02 -32.91
N ALA A 120 -12.19 0.15 -32.08
CA ALA A 120 -11.44 -0.81 -31.26
C ALA A 120 -10.69 -1.81 -32.14
N ALA A 121 -11.31 -2.33 -33.21
CA ALA A 121 -10.69 -3.23 -34.18
C ALA A 121 -9.52 -2.56 -34.93
N TYR A 122 -9.71 -1.31 -35.36
CA TYR A 122 -8.66 -0.54 -36.04
C TYR A 122 -7.42 -0.39 -35.17
N PHE A 123 -7.53 0.14 -33.95
CA PHE A 123 -6.36 0.32 -33.09
C PHE A 123 -5.68 -1.00 -32.72
N ALA A 124 -6.46 -2.06 -32.54
CA ALA A 124 -5.91 -3.39 -32.26
C ALA A 124 -5.14 -3.98 -33.45
N SER A 125 -5.48 -3.61 -34.69
CA SER A 125 -4.82 -4.08 -35.92
C SER A 125 -3.47 -3.40 -36.18
N LEU A 126 -3.17 -2.32 -35.48
CA LEU A 126 -1.93 -1.57 -35.63
C LEU A 126 -0.76 -2.26 -34.92
N GLU A 127 0.45 -2.07 -35.46
CA GLU A 127 1.67 -2.50 -34.75
C GLU A 127 1.82 -1.75 -33.43
N PRO A 128 2.05 -2.46 -32.31
CA PRO A 128 2.17 -1.82 -31.00
C PRO A 128 3.42 -0.96 -30.91
N ALA A 129 3.34 0.08 -30.06
CA ALA A 129 4.49 0.90 -29.73
C ALA A 129 5.64 0.03 -29.19
N GLN A 130 6.84 0.24 -29.70
CA GLN A 130 8.03 -0.41 -29.19
C GLN A 130 8.74 0.50 -28.17
N PRO A 131 9.42 -0.06 -27.17
CA PRO A 131 10.20 0.73 -26.24
C PRO A 131 11.26 1.49 -27.05
N ARG A 132 11.36 2.79 -26.77
CA ARG A 132 12.50 3.55 -27.30
C ARG A 132 13.75 3.01 -26.64
N ALA A 133 14.77 2.68 -27.44
CA ALA A 133 16.07 2.37 -26.89
C ALA A 133 16.48 3.56 -25.98
N ALA A 134 16.70 3.26 -24.71
CA ALA A 134 17.20 4.26 -23.77
C ALA A 134 18.61 4.68 -24.24
N SER A 135 18.68 5.73 -25.05
CA SER A 135 19.95 6.29 -25.51
C SER A 135 20.37 7.43 -24.58
N GLY A 136 21.50 7.27 -23.95
CA GLY A 136 22.12 8.33 -23.14
C GLY A 136 21.59 8.43 -21.70
N THR A 137 21.72 9.61 -21.11
CA THR A 137 21.40 9.94 -19.70
C THR A 137 19.93 9.79 -19.28
N ASN A 138 19.06 9.35 -20.19
CA ASN A 138 17.61 9.16 -19.95
C ASN A 138 17.20 7.70 -19.71
N ALA A 139 18.15 6.79 -19.48
CA ALA A 139 17.80 5.44 -19.04
C ALA A 139 17.09 5.53 -17.68
N TYR A 140 15.91 4.90 -17.56
CA TYR A 140 15.25 4.83 -16.27
C TYR A 140 16.13 4.08 -15.28
N VAL A 141 16.46 4.75 -14.19
CA VAL A 141 17.13 4.13 -13.04
C VAL A 141 16.02 3.73 -12.06
N PRO A 142 15.89 2.43 -11.72
CA PRO A 142 14.90 2.00 -10.74
C PRO A 142 15.09 2.75 -9.44
N LYS A 143 13.98 3.24 -8.89
CA LYS A 143 13.97 3.86 -7.57
C LYS A 143 14.17 2.77 -6.52
N PRO A 144 14.91 3.06 -5.43
CA PRO A 144 15.04 2.09 -4.36
C PRO A 144 13.67 1.72 -3.80
N ASP A 145 13.45 0.45 -3.54
CA ASP A 145 12.27 0.00 -2.81
C ASP A 145 12.22 0.61 -1.38
N ALA A 146 11.09 0.44 -0.70
CA ALA A 146 10.89 1.03 0.62
C ALA A 146 11.94 0.60 1.65
N LEU A 147 12.41 -0.67 1.57
CA LEU A 147 13.40 -1.19 2.48
C LEU A 147 14.81 -0.65 2.17
N GLN A 148 15.19 -0.59 0.90
CA GLN A 148 16.46 0.01 0.45
C GLN A 148 16.50 1.52 0.78
N ALA A 149 15.39 2.23 0.51
CA ALA A 149 15.25 3.64 0.85
C ALA A 149 15.31 3.87 2.36
N GLY A 150 14.68 3.02 3.16
CA GLY A 150 14.75 3.05 4.62
C GLY A 150 16.17 2.81 5.14
N LYS A 151 16.89 1.84 4.59
CA LYS A 151 18.30 1.58 4.92
C LYS A 151 19.19 2.77 4.61
N ALA A 152 19.02 3.39 3.44
CA ALA A 152 19.77 4.58 3.06
C ALA A 152 19.47 5.77 4.00
N ALA A 153 18.20 6.01 4.32
CA ALA A 153 17.79 7.05 5.26
C ALA A 153 18.30 6.80 6.69
N ALA A 154 18.42 5.53 7.10
CA ALA A 154 18.90 5.15 8.43
C ALA A 154 20.39 5.49 8.70
N ALA A 155 21.16 5.73 7.64
CA ALA A 155 22.59 6.10 7.79
C ALA A 155 22.79 7.34 8.67
N VAL A 156 21.91 8.33 8.57
CA VAL A 156 21.97 9.56 9.39
C VAL A 156 21.67 9.27 10.87
N CYS A 157 20.84 8.27 11.17
CA CYS A 157 20.42 7.93 12.52
C CYS A 157 21.48 7.09 13.27
N SER A 158 22.32 6.35 12.50
CA SER A 158 23.27 5.38 13.05
C SER A 158 24.35 5.99 13.96
N GLY A 159 24.70 7.27 13.76
CA GLY A 159 25.69 7.96 14.59
C GLY A 159 25.31 8.02 16.08
N CYS A 160 24.02 8.10 16.40
CA CYS A 160 23.51 8.16 17.77
C CYS A 160 22.84 6.84 18.18
N HIS A 161 21.98 6.27 17.31
CA HIS A 161 21.19 5.09 17.62
C HIS A 161 21.89 3.76 17.33
N GLY A 162 23.14 3.80 16.87
CA GLY A 162 23.95 2.64 16.53
C GLY A 162 23.67 2.07 15.15
N GLU A 163 24.63 1.31 14.65
CA GLU A 163 24.49 0.62 13.37
C GLU A 163 23.34 -0.38 13.43
N GLY A 164 22.50 -0.40 12.40
CA GLY A 164 21.27 -1.21 12.38
C GLY A 164 20.21 -0.78 13.39
N GLY A 165 20.43 0.32 14.10
CA GLY A 165 19.52 0.81 15.15
C GLY A 165 19.68 0.13 16.50
N ILE A 166 20.82 -0.53 16.75
CA ILE A 166 21.16 -1.14 18.05
C ILE A 166 22.13 -0.23 18.77
N THR A 167 21.63 0.45 19.81
CA THR A 167 22.45 1.43 20.52
C THR A 167 23.61 0.81 21.30
N LYS A 168 24.72 1.56 21.32
CA LYS A 168 25.91 1.33 22.18
C LYS A 168 26.18 2.51 23.13
N THR A 169 25.31 3.50 23.11
CA THR A 169 25.44 4.74 23.86
C THR A 169 24.34 4.82 24.91
N PRO A 170 24.67 4.86 26.20
CA PRO A 170 23.68 5.03 27.27
C PRO A 170 22.81 6.27 27.06
N GLY A 171 21.53 6.16 27.34
CA GLY A 171 20.54 7.23 27.13
C GLY A 171 20.02 7.38 25.70
N MET A 172 20.62 6.68 24.71
CA MET A 172 20.12 6.64 23.35
C MET A 172 19.27 5.38 23.13
N PRO A 173 18.05 5.49 22.57
CA PRO A 173 17.23 4.31 22.37
C PRO A 173 17.71 3.49 21.16
N SER A 174 17.61 2.16 21.29
CA SER A 174 17.58 1.28 20.13
C SER A 174 16.32 1.52 19.32
N LEU A 175 16.45 1.52 17.97
CA LEU A 175 15.35 1.69 17.04
C LEU A 175 14.92 0.36 16.42
N VAL A 176 15.81 -0.64 16.45
CA VAL A 176 15.59 -1.99 15.92
C VAL A 176 14.41 -2.67 16.62
N GLY A 177 13.56 -3.34 15.84
CA GLY A 177 12.43 -4.08 16.40
C GLY A 177 11.28 -3.22 16.95
N LEU A 178 11.30 -1.91 16.71
CA LEU A 178 10.13 -1.07 17.01
C LEU A 178 9.02 -1.34 15.97
N ASP A 179 7.78 -1.44 16.46
CA ASP A 179 6.64 -1.52 15.53
C ASP A 179 6.58 -0.25 14.67
N PRO A 180 6.38 -0.37 13.35
CA PRO A 180 6.31 0.78 12.44
C PRO A 180 5.29 1.83 12.85
N LYS A 181 4.14 1.45 13.42
CA LYS A 181 3.13 2.41 13.88
C LYS A 181 3.61 3.21 15.09
N TYR A 182 4.26 2.54 16.03
CA TYR A 182 4.86 3.22 17.17
C TYR A 182 6.01 4.15 16.73
N PHE A 183 6.87 3.70 15.82
CA PHE A 183 7.95 4.51 15.28
C PHE A 183 7.43 5.80 14.64
N LEU A 184 6.41 5.69 13.79
CA LEU A 184 5.79 6.84 13.13
C LEU A 184 5.14 7.80 14.14
N ALA A 185 4.42 7.28 15.13
CA ALA A 185 3.85 8.10 16.20
C ALA A 185 4.95 8.82 17.00
N ALA A 186 6.06 8.15 17.30
CA ALA A 186 7.19 8.75 18.02
C ALA A 186 7.84 9.89 17.20
N ILE A 187 8.01 9.74 15.90
CA ILE A 187 8.52 10.81 15.02
C ILE A 187 7.55 12.00 15.01
N GLU A 188 6.25 11.75 14.91
CA GLU A 188 5.24 12.81 14.92
C GLU A 188 5.19 13.54 16.29
N ASP A 189 5.32 12.81 17.40
CA ASP A 189 5.39 13.40 18.73
C ASP A 189 6.58 14.36 18.89
N TYR A 190 7.72 14.06 18.26
CA TYR A 190 8.85 15.00 18.24
C TYR A 190 8.57 16.20 17.33
N LYS A 191 7.98 16.02 16.15
CA LYS A 191 7.60 17.11 15.25
C LYS A 191 6.62 18.08 15.91
N SER A 192 5.60 17.55 16.56
CA SER A 192 4.54 18.33 17.22
C SER A 192 4.95 18.90 18.59
N GLY A 193 6.06 18.43 19.16
CA GLY A 193 6.50 18.82 20.50
C GLY A 193 5.81 18.08 21.66
N GLN A 194 5.07 17.02 21.38
CA GLN A 194 4.50 16.08 22.37
C GLN A 194 5.61 15.34 23.15
N ARG A 195 6.78 15.16 22.52
CA ARG A 195 8.04 14.74 23.12
C ARG A 195 9.03 15.89 23.03
N LYS A 196 9.48 16.40 24.18
CA LYS A 196 10.42 17.52 24.26
C LYS A 196 11.85 17.01 24.25
N ASN A 197 12.48 17.07 23.08
CA ASN A 197 13.91 16.86 22.88
C ASN A 197 14.31 17.63 21.62
N GLU A 198 15.06 18.71 21.78
CA GLU A 198 15.36 19.65 20.70
C GLU A 198 16.18 19.01 19.57
N LEU A 199 17.11 18.10 19.89
CA LEU A 199 17.87 17.39 18.88
C LEU A 199 16.94 16.49 18.03
N MET A 200 16.12 15.65 18.68
CA MET A 200 15.21 14.76 17.97
C MET A 200 14.10 15.52 17.25
N LYS A 201 13.64 16.67 17.77
CA LYS A 201 12.70 17.53 17.07
C LYS A 201 13.30 18.06 15.76
N SER A 202 14.51 18.59 15.82
CA SER A 202 15.24 19.07 14.65
C SER A 202 15.42 17.97 13.59
N MET A 203 15.82 16.78 14.01
CA MET A 203 15.95 15.62 13.13
C MET A 203 14.60 15.17 12.54
N ALA A 204 13.56 15.08 13.38
CA ALA A 204 12.23 14.63 12.94
C ALA A 204 11.58 15.57 11.91
N VAL A 205 11.71 16.89 12.08
CA VAL A 205 11.20 17.90 11.15
C VAL A 205 11.84 17.76 9.76
N ALA A 206 13.13 17.37 9.71
CA ALA A 206 13.84 17.17 8.44
C ALA A 206 13.43 15.86 7.70
N ILE A 207 12.73 14.94 8.38
CA ILE A 207 12.31 13.67 7.80
C ILE A 207 10.97 13.85 7.08
N SER A 208 10.94 13.62 5.76
CA SER A 208 9.68 13.57 5.00
C SER A 208 8.83 12.37 5.44
N ASP A 209 7.51 12.44 5.24
CA ASP A 209 6.60 11.35 5.62
C ASP A 209 6.91 10.04 4.89
N VAL A 210 7.38 10.12 3.64
CA VAL A 210 7.82 8.95 2.88
C VAL A 210 9.03 8.31 3.54
N ASN A 211 10.05 9.11 3.89
CA ASN A 211 11.24 8.60 4.56
C ASN A 211 10.93 8.09 5.97
N ALA A 212 10.02 8.71 6.71
CA ALA A 212 9.58 8.21 8.01
C ALA A 212 8.96 6.80 7.89
N LYS A 213 8.11 6.56 6.89
CA LYS A 213 7.51 5.25 6.61
C LYS A 213 8.58 4.21 6.22
N ASN A 214 9.53 4.58 5.38
CA ASN A 214 10.63 3.72 4.95
C ASN A 214 11.56 3.36 6.13
N LEU A 215 11.88 4.33 7.00
CA LEU A 215 12.66 4.11 8.24
C LEU A 215 11.92 3.19 9.21
N ALA A 216 10.63 3.43 9.44
CA ALA A 216 9.80 2.61 10.31
C ALA A 216 9.79 1.14 9.86
N LEU A 217 9.66 0.93 8.54
CA LEU A 217 9.70 -0.38 7.93
C LEU A 217 11.09 -1.03 8.07
N TYR A 218 12.15 -0.27 7.76
CA TYR A 218 13.52 -0.75 7.85
C TYR A 218 13.83 -1.25 9.26
N TYR A 219 13.61 -0.43 10.31
CA TYR A 219 13.88 -0.82 11.68
C TYR A 219 12.95 -1.92 12.21
N GLY A 220 11.68 -1.91 11.79
CA GLY A 220 10.71 -2.94 12.19
C GLY A 220 11.00 -4.32 11.63
N LEU A 221 11.71 -4.41 10.50
CA LEU A 221 12.09 -5.67 9.86
C LEU A 221 13.48 -6.18 10.24
N GLN A 222 14.29 -5.36 10.96
CA GLN A 222 15.57 -5.83 11.47
C GLN A 222 15.36 -6.80 12.64
N THR A 223 16.25 -7.77 12.78
CA THR A 223 16.27 -8.66 13.94
C THR A 223 16.68 -7.86 15.19
N PRO A 224 15.81 -7.74 16.21
CA PRO A 224 16.13 -6.98 17.40
C PRO A 224 17.17 -7.69 18.26
N GLU A 225 18.09 -6.89 18.81
CA GLU A 225 19.06 -7.31 19.79
C GLU A 225 18.95 -6.38 21.01
N LYS A 226 19.43 -6.86 22.16
CA LYS A 226 19.55 -6.01 23.36
C LYS A 226 20.47 -4.83 23.09
N ALA A 227 20.17 -3.70 23.70
CA ALA A 227 21.09 -2.57 23.75
C ALA A 227 22.44 -3.03 24.32
N LYS A 228 23.54 -2.55 23.72
CA LYS A 228 24.90 -2.90 24.15
C LYS A 228 25.44 -1.86 25.14
N THR A 229 24.65 -1.58 26.19
CA THR A 229 24.87 -0.57 27.19
C THR A 229 24.72 -1.15 28.60
N PRO A 230 25.30 -0.53 29.64
CA PRO A 230 25.07 -0.92 31.04
C PRO A 230 23.59 -0.79 31.43
N ALA A 231 23.13 -1.67 32.29
CA ALA A 231 21.78 -1.63 32.86
C ALA A 231 21.85 -1.55 34.39
N PRO A 232 22.19 -0.39 34.97
CA PRO A 232 22.30 -0.21 36.42
C PRO A 232 20.93 -0.28 37.07
N GLY A 233 20.81 -1.03 38.18
CA GLY A 233 19.59 -1.25 38.95
C GLY A 233 19.42 -2.70 39.36
N ASP A 234 18.45 -2.95 40.23
CA ASP A 234 18.08 -4.30 40.64
C ASP A 234 16.96 -4.84 39.75
N ALA A 235 17.31 -5.70 38.81
CA ALA A 235 16.36 -6.32 37.89
C ALA A 235 15.33 -7.22 38.60
N THR A 236 15.67 -7.79 39.78
CA THR A 236 14.73 -8.61 40.55
C THR A 236 13.65 -7.74 41.19
N ALA A 237 14.05 -6.62 41.79
CA ALA A 237 13.11 -5.62 42.32
C ALA A 237 12.28 -4.99 41.16
N GLY A 238 12.91 -4.75 40.01
CA GLY A 238 12.22 -4.27 38.79
C GLY A 238 11.15 -5.21 38.30
N LYS A 239 11.44 -6.53 38.30
CA LYS A 239 10.45 -7.55 37.95
C LYS A 239 9.25 -7.52 38.89
N ALA A 240 9.49 -7.41 40.20
CA ALA A 240 8.42 -7.34 41.20
C ALA A 240 7.49 -6.13 40.98
N SER A 241 8.05 -5.02 40.48
CA SER A 241 7.30 -3.77 40.23
C SER A 241 6.67 -3.69 38.81
N SER A 242 6.92 -4.67 37.92
CA SER A 242 6.52 -4.59 36.48
C SER A 242 5.09 -5.00 36.21
N GLU A 243 4.35 -5.53 37.18
CA GLU A 243 3.00 -6.07 36.99
C GLU A 243 2.03 -5.04 36.37
N SER A 244 2.07 -3.79 36.87
CA SER A 244 1.22 -2.71 36.34
C SER A 244 1.55 -2.30 34.90
N CYS A 245 2.74 -2.64 34.40
CA CYS A 245 3.21 -2.32 33.06
C CYS A 245 2.86 -3.42 32.05
N ALA A 246 2.78 -4.67 32.54
CA ALA A 246 2.61 -5.88 31.72
C ALA A 246 1.32 -5.89 30.89
N GLY A 247 0.24 -5.29 31.40
CA GLY A 247 -1.06 -5.24 30.70
C GLY A 247 -0.99 -4.57 29.33
N CYS A 248 -0.09 -3.60 29.14
CA CYS A 248 0.07 -2.89 27.86
C CYS A 248 1.35 -3.30 27.13
N HIS A 249 2.46 -3.43 27.88
CA HIS A 249 3.78 -3.72 27.31
C HIS A 249 4.12 -5.21 27.22
N GLY A 250 3.21 -6.09 27.70
CA GLY A 250 3.40 -7.54 27.74
C GLY A 250 4.23 -8.01 28.93
N GLU A 251 3.99 -9.22 29.42
CA GLU A 251 4.68 -9.79 30.59
C GLU A 251 6.20 -9.88 30.42
N GLN A 252 6.66 -10.12 29.20
CA GLN A 252 8.08 -10.15 28.84
C GLN A 252 8.56 -8.82 28.23
N GLY A 253 7.80 -7.73 28.41
CA GLY A 253 8.11 -6.45 27.77
C GLY A 253 7.93 -6.46 26.23
N ILE A 254 7.17 -7.42 25.69
CA ILE A 254 6.84 -7.54 24.27
C ILE A 254 5.38 -7.18 24.08
N SER A 255 5.13 -6.01 23.50
CA SER A 255 3.75 -5.53 23.27
C SER A 255 3.06 -6.26 22.15
N ALA A 256 1.80 -6.63 22.34
CA ALA A 256 0.92 -7.15 21.30
C ALA A 256 0.23 -6.02 20.50
N THR A 257 0.31 -4.79 20.97
CA THR A 257 -0.36 -3.62 20.37
C THR A 257 0.65 -2.79 19.56
N PRO A 258 0.43 -2.59 18.27
CA PRO A 258 1.38 -1.89 17.38
C PRO A 258 1.73 -0.43 17.79
N THR A 259 0.84 0.23 18.53
CA THR A 259 1.06 1.62 19.01
C THR A 259 1.68 1.70 20.37
N THR A 260 1.79 0.59 21.09
CA THR A 260 2.47 0.50 22.40
C THR A 260 3.86 -0.09 22.18
N PRO A 261 4.95 0.53 22.65
CA PRO A 261 6.30 0.02 22.42
C PRO A 261 6.57 -1.25 23.20
N SER A 262 7.29 -2.19 22.62
CA SER A 262 8.02 -3.20 23.37
C SER A 262 9.16 -2.53 24.15
N LEU A 263 9.41 -3.02 25.36
CA LEU A 263 10.42 -2.49 26.27
C LEU A 263 11.64 -3.42 26.39
N ALA A 264 11.47 -4.70 26.07
CA ALA A 264 12.51 -5.72 26.19
C ALA A 264 13.76 -5.35 25.39
N GLY A 265 14.90 -5.47 26.01
CA GLY A 265 16.20 -5.22 25.41
C GLY A 265 16.53 -3.76 25.11
N GLN A 266 15.68 -2.81 25.51
CA GLN A 266 15.91 -1.39 25.30
C GLN A 266 16.98 -0.86 26.29
N ASP A 267 17.65 0.23 25.93
CA ASP A 267 18.64 0.90 26.78
C ASP A 267 18.04 1.31 28.12
N ALA A 268 18.69 0.93 29.22
CA ALA A 268 18.16 1.16 30.58
C ALA A 268 18.11 2.63 30.95
N GLU A 269 19.13 3.40 30.56
CA GLU A 269 19.17 4.84 30.86
C GLU A 269 18.10 5.59 30.06
N TYR A 270 17.88 5.20 28.77
CA TYR A 270 16.77 5.73 27.99
C TYR A 270 15.40 5.37 28.60
N LEU A 271 15.20 4.13 29.06
CA LEU A 271 13.95 3.73 29.72
C LEU A 271 13.71 4.57 30.99
N SER A 272 14.76 4.78 31.83
CA SER A 272 14.68 5.63 33.00
C SER A 272 14.33 7.09 32.65
N ALA A 273 15.03 7.65 31.66
CA ALA A 273 14.78 9.00 31.18
C ALA A 273 13.38 9.16 30.60
N ALA A 274 12.88 8.12 29.90
CA ALA A 274 11.52 8.13 29.35
C ALA A 274 10.44 8.15 30.45
N LEU A 275 10.60 7.35 31.50
CA LEU A 275 9.67 7.34 32.64
C LEU A 275 9.69 8.70 33.37
N LEU A 276 10.84 9.27 33.59
CA LEU A 276 10.98 10.62 34.16
C LEU A 276 10.32 11.67 33.27
N ALA A 277 10.53 11.60 31.96
CA ALA A 277 9.91 12.53 30.99
C ALA A 277 8.38 12.47 30.99
N TYR A 278 7.78 11.31 31.22
CA TYR A 278 6.33 11.22 31.44
C TYR A 278 5.89 11.81 32.74
N LYS A 279 6.63 11.52 33.84
CA LYS A 279 6.36 12.07 35.17
C LYS A 279 6.40 13.61 35.18
N ASP A 280 7.39 14.18 34.50
CA ASP A 280 7.64 15.63 34.45
C ASP A 280 6.87 16.36 33.32
N GLY A 281 6.05 15.64 32.55
CA GLY A 281 5.27 16.22 31.45
C GLY A 281 6.11 16.66 30.23
N GLN A 282 7.33 16.14 30.10
CA GLN A 282 8.16 16.34 28.89
C GLN A 282 7.77 15.40 27.73
N ARG A 283 7.03 14.33 28.05
CA ARG A 283 6.35 13.44 27.09
C ARG A 283 4.87 13.38 27.42
N SER A 284 4.03 13.67 26.43
CA SER A 284 2.57 13.69 26.60
C SER A 284 1.98 12.30 26.37
N ASN A 285 1.48 11.67 27.41
CA ASN A 285 0.62 10.49 27.39
C ASN A 285 0.01 10.33 28.80
N GLU A 286 -1.29 10.53 28.91
CA GLU A 286 -1.96 10.56 30.22
C GLU A 286 -1.85 9.23 30.98
N THR A 287 -1.95 8.10 30.28
CA THR A 287 -1.80 6.77 30.90
C THR A 287 -0.39 6.60 31.48
N MET A 288 0.63 6.87 30.65
CA MET A 288 2.02 6.75 31.11
C MET A 288 2.38 7.76 32.20
N LYS A 289 1.85 8.97 32.13
CA LYS A 289 2.02 9.97 33.18
C LYS A 289 1.42 9.52 34.50
N GLY A 290 0.20 8.97 34.48
CA GLY A 290 -0.44 8.43 35.68
C GLY A 290 0.39 7.34 36.34
N LEU A 291 0.89 6.37 35.57
CA LEU A 291 1.72 5.28 36.07
C LEU A 291 3.09 5.76 36.56
N ALA A 292 3.76 6.62 35.78
CA ALA A 292 5.08 7.11 36.13
C ALA A 292 5.08 8.02 37.38
N SER A 293 3.99 8.75 37.63
CA SER A 293 3.89 9.67 38.80
C SER A 293 3.99 8.95 40.16
N GLY A 294 3.59 7.67 40.19
CA GLY A 294 3.68 6.84 41.40
C GLY A 294 5.04 6.19 41.65
N LEU A 295 5.99 6.33 40.71
CA LEU A 295 7.30 5.71 40.82
C LEU A 295 8.33 6.65 41.49
N ASP A 296 9.15 6.12 42.39
CA ASP A 296 10.36 6.78 42.85
C ASP A 296 11.57 6.46 41.93
N ASP A 297 12.67 7.13 42.14
CA ASP A 297 13.88 7.00 41.31
C ASP A 297 14.50 5.59 41.38
N SER A 298 14.36 4.88 42.50
CA SER A 298 14.83 3.51 42.64
C SER A 298 13.99 2.56 41.82
N ASN A 299 12.66 2.67 41.91
CA ASN A 299 11.73 1.88 41.12
C ASN A 299 11.90 2.11 39.63
N ILE A 300 12.12 3.35 39.18
CA ILE A 300 12.39 3.69 37.78
C ILE A 300 13.65 2.99 37.28
N LYS A 301 14.77 3.06 38.03
CA LYS A 301 16.04 2.39 37.69
C LYS A 301 15.90 0.87 37.66
N ASN A 302 15.20 0.30 38.64
CA ASN A 302 15.01 -1.15 38.75
C ASN A 302 14.13 -1.69 37.59
N LEU A 303 13.03 -1.01 37.24
CA LEU A 303 12.21 -1.33 36.09
C LEU A 303 13.00 -1.25 34.78
N ALA A 304 13.79 -0.21 34.61
CA ALA A 304 14.66 -0.03 33.45
C ALA A 304 15.68 -1.17 33.30
N ALA A 305 16.34 -1.57 34.39
CA ALA A 305 17.28 -2.68 34.43
C ALA A 305 16.58 -4.02 34.08
N TYR A 306 15.39 -4.25 34.63
CA TYR A 306 14.60 -5.43 34.32
C TYR A 306 14.30 -5.54 32.82
N TYR A 307 13.67 -4.52 32.21
CA TYR A 307 13.30 -4.55 30.79
C TYR A 307 14.52 -4.56 29.86
N ALA A 308 15.60 -3.87 30.17
CA ALA A 308 16.84 -3.93 29.41
C ALA A 308 17.46 -5.34 29.37
N GLY A 309 17.27 -6.12 30.47
CA GLY A 309 17.74 -7.50 30.58
C GLY A 309 16.94 -8.52 29.78
N LEU A 310 15.70 -8.19 29.39
CA LEU A 310 14.83 -9.12 28.67
C LEU A 310 15.24 -9.29 27.20
N GLN A 311 14.91 -10.47 26.61
CA GLN A 311 15.17 -10.74 25.21
C GLN A 311 14.12 -10.04 24.34
N PRO A 312 14.50 -9.15 23.41
CA PRO A 312 13.55 -8.52 22.50
C PRO A 312 13.08 -9.47 21.41
N GLU A 313 11.87 -9.25 20.91
CA GLU A 313 11.30 -9.98 19.78
C GLU A 313 10.90 -9.01 18.67
N ALA A 314 10.99 -9.48 17.42
CA ALA A 314 10.59 -8.70 16.27
C ALA A 314 9.07 -8.50 16.24
N PRO A 315 8.59 -7.30 15.90
CA PRO A 315 7.18 -7.06 15.69
C PRO A 315 6.69 -7.84 14.45
N LYS A 316 5.38 -8.12 14.40
CA LYS A 316 4.76 -8.80 13.26
C LYS A 316 4.58 -7.83 12.09
N VAL A 317 5.66 -7.49 11.41
CA VAL A 317 5.67 -6.60 10.26
C VAL A 317 5.64 -7.42 8.98
N ARG A 318 4.70 -7.11 8.08
CA ARG A 318 4.69 -7.72 6.75
C ARG A 318 5.80 -7.07 5.91
N LYS A 319 6.73 -7.89 5.42
CA LYS A 319 7.71 -7.43 4.44
C LYS A 319 6.99 -6.95 3.17
N PRO A 320 7.27 -5.74 2.66
CA PRO A 320 6.74 -5.31 1.37
C PRO A 320 7.31 -6.18 0.25
N LEU A 321 6.59 -6.26 -0.83
CA LEU A 321 7.08 -6.96 -2.02
C LEU A 321 8.13 -6.09 -2.73
N MET A 322 9.14 -6.78 -3.27
CA MET A 322 10.11 -6.19 -4.18
C MET A 322 9.46 -5.94 -5.55
N THR A 323 10.08 -5.10 -6.39
CA THR A 323 9.55 -4.80 -7.73
C THR A 323 9.35 -6.07 -8.56
N GLU A 324 10.29 -7.02 -8.49
CA GLU A 324 10.21 -8.30 -9.20
C GLU A 324 9.02 -9.14 -8.75
N GLU A 325 8.76 -9.19 -7.45
CA GLU A 325 7.61 -9.92 -6.88
C GLU A 325 6.28 -9.26 -7.27
N TRP A 326 6.27 -7.92 -7.42
CA TRP A 326 5.12 -7.20 -7.97
C TRP A 326 4.92 -7.50 -9.45
N VAL A 327 5.99 -7.53 -10.25
CA VAL A 327 5.95 -7.90 -11.67
C VAL A 327 5.32 -9.28 -11.84
N GLU A 328 5.80 -10.30 -11.10
CA GLU A 328 5.22 -11.66 -11.14
C GLU A 328 3.72 -11.69 -10.84
N ARG A 329 3.25 -10.87 -9.90
CA ARG A 329 1.83 -10.77 -9.58
C ARG A 329 1.03 -10.14 -10.72
N CYS A 330 1.53 -9.08 -11.32
CA CYS A 330 0.87 -8.40 -12.43
C CYS A 330 0.80 -9.28 -13.67
N GLU A 331 1.86 -10.05 -13.95
CA GLU A 331 1.95 -10.93 -15.11
C GLU A 331 0.94 -12.08 -15.10
N ARG A 332 0.44 -12.48 -13.94
CA ARG A 332 -0.62 -13.51 -13.84
C ARG A 332 -1.86 -13.18 -14.68
N CYS A 333 -2.17 -11.89 -14.82
CA CYS A 333 -3.28 -11.43 -15.64
C CYS A 333 -2.80 -10.74 -16.91
N HIS A 334 -1.78 -9.89 -16.81
CA HIS A 334 -1.29 -9.08 -17.93
C HIS A 334 -0.31 -9.82 -18.85
N GLY A 335 0.00 -11.07 -18.55
CA GLY A 335 0.89 -11.93 -19.35
C GLY A 335 2.37 -11.58 -19.18
N LEU A 336 3.22 -12.50 -19.61
CA LEU A 336 4.67 -12.38 -19.48
C LEU A 336 5.17 -11.07 -20.11
N ASN A 337 5.97 -10.31 -19.36
CA ASN A 337 6.46 -8.99 -19.74
C ASN A 337 5.32 -8.01 -20.14
N GLY A 338 4.12 -8.18 -19.57
CA GLY A 338 2.97 -7.33 -19.88
C GLY A 338 2.33 -7.58 -21.25
N ASN A 339 2.60 -8.72 -21.88
CA ASN A 339 2.03 -9.11 -23.16
C ASN A 339 0.83 -10.04 -22.98
N SER A 340 -0.30 -9.49 -22.50
CA SER A 340 -1.52 -10.25 -22.27
C SER A 340 -2.00 -10.97 -23.54
N THR A 341 -2.34 -12.24 -23.40
CA THR A 341 -3.05 -13.03 -24.43
C THR A 341 -4.56 -13.10 -24.19
N ASN A 342 -5.01 -12.64 -23.01
CA ASN A 342 -6.42 -12.53 -22.70
C ASN A 342 -7.00 -11.30 -23.41
N PRO A 343 -8.05 -11.44 -24.25
CA PRO A 343 -8.61 -10.33 -25.03
C PRO A 343 -9.23 -9.22 -24.16
N ARG A 344 -9.62 -9.52 -22.92
CA ARG A 344 -10.21 -8.54 -21.98
C ARG A 344 -9.22 -7.86 -21.06
N VAL A 345 -7.98 -8.37 -21.01
CA VAL A 345 -6.92 -7.82 -20.13
C VAL A 345 -5.94 -7.02 -20.97
N PRO A 346 -5.66 -5.76 -20.64
CA PRO A 346 -4.80 -4.91 -21.45
C PRO A 346 -3.35 -5.42 -21.49
N ALA A 347 -2.71 -5.21 -22.64
CA ALA A 347 -1.25 -5.25 -22.71
C ALA A 347 -0.67 -4.03 -22.03
N LEU A 348 0.41 -4.25 -21.28
CA LEU A 348 1.19 -3.21 -20.59
C LEU A 348 2.52 -2.94 -21.31
N ALA A 349 3.06 -3.94 -22.02
CA ALA A 349 4.32 -3.83 -22.74
C ALA A 349 4.32 -2.66 -23.74
N GLY A 350 5.39 -1.85 -23.73
CA GLY A 350 5.53 -0.70 -24.60
C GLY A 350 4.54 0.45 -24.32
N GLN A 351 3.74 0.35 -23.26
CA GLN A 351 2.85 1.44 -22.87
C GLN A 351 3.67 2.56 -22.20
N ARG A 352 3.21 3.78 -22.31
CA ARG A 352 3.87 4.96 -21.73
C ARG A 352 3.94 4.88 -20.20
N ALA A 353 5.13 5.11 -19.64
CA ALA A 353 5.33 5.07 -18.19
C ALA A 353 4.46 6.10 -17.45
N ASP A 354 4.39 7.34 -17.96
CA ASP A 354 3.59 8.42 -17.36
C ASP A 354 2.07 8.07 -17.33
N TYR A 355 1.58 7.39 -18.35
CA TYR A 355 0.20 6.88 -18.37
C TYR A 355 0.00 5.74 -17.38
N LEU A 356 0.93 4.78 -17.31
CA LEU A 356 0.84 3.66 -16.36
C LEU A 356 0.87 4.15 -14.91
N THR A 357 1.75 5.11 -14.59
CA THR A 357 1.77 5.78 -13.27
C THR A 357 0.42 6.42 -12.96
N LYS A 358 -0.12 7.24 -13.87
CA LYS A 358 -1.44 7.88 -13.73
C LYS A 358 -2.54 6.85 -13.45
N VAL A 359 -2.54 5.74 -14.16
CA VAL A 359 -3.58 4.69 -14.05
C VAL A 359 -3.47 3.91 -12.74
N LEU A 360 -2.26 3.55 -12.31
CA LEU A 360 -2.06 2.87 -11.04
C LEU A 360 -2.50 3.75 -9.86
N HIS A 361 -2.18 5.04 -9.89
CA HIS A 361 -2.70 6.01 -8.92
C HIS A 361 -4.24 6.08 -8.94
N ALA A 362 -4.84 6.12 -10.12
CA ALA A 362 -6.29 6.21 -10.26
C ALA A 362 -7.00 4.96 -9.68
N TYR A 363 -6.44 3.78 -9.84
CA TYR A 363 -6.95 2.56 -9.20
C TYR A 363 -6.75 2.56 -7.68
N ARG A 364 -5.56 2.96 -7.21
CA ARG A 364 -5.24 3.05 -5.77
C ARG A 364 -6.16 4.02 -5.02
N THR A 365 -6.48 5.15 -5.63
CA THR A 365 -7.37 6.17 -5.04
C THR A 365 -8.86 5.91 -5.30
N GLY A 366 -9.21 4.91 -6.09
CA GLY A 366 -10.59 4.61 -6.48
C GLY A 366 -11.18 5.58 -7.51
N ALA A 367 -10.38 6.48 -8.09
CA ALA A 367 -10.81 7.36 -9.18
C ALA A 367 -11.11 6.56 -10.47
N ARG A 368 -10.44 5.42 -10.66
CA ARG A 368 -10.79 4.42 -11.68
C ARG A 368 -11.30 3.16 -10.99
N LYS A 369 -12.46 2.66 -11.42
CA LYS A 369 -13.12 1.51 -10.79
C LYS A 369 -12.63 0.19 -11.40
N SER A 370 -12.17 -0.70 -10.58
CA SER A 370 -11.91 -2.13 -10.81
C SER A 370 -11.60 -2.78 -9.48
N THR A 371 -12.32 -3.83 -9.13
CA THR A 371 -12.10 -4.58 -7.88
C THR A 371 -10.70 -5.19 -7.86
N GLU A 372 -10.31 -5.82 -8.96
CA GLU A 372 -9.03 -6.51 -9.11
C GLU A 372 -7.86 -5.53 -9.06
N MET A 373 -7.93 -4.45 -9.86
CA MET A 373 -6.86 -3.47 -9.92
C MET A 373 -6.76 -2.62 -8.65
N ALA A 374 -7.88 -2.33 -7.98
CA ALA A 374 -7.87 -1.65 -6.68
C ALA A 374 -7.18 -2.50 -5.61
N ALA A 375 -7.50 -3.82 -5.57
CA ALA A 375 -6.84 -4.75 -4.66
C ALA A 375 -5.34 -4.89 -4.94
N MET A 376 -4.94 -4.89 -6.22
CA MET A 376 -3.52 -4.98 -6.61
C MET A 376 -2.74 -3.69 -6.34
N SER A 377 -3.36 -2.53 -6.58
CA SER A 377 -2.68 -1.23 -6.46
C SER A 377 -2.72 -0.61 -5.06
N GLY A 378 -3.60 -1.11 -4.18
CA GLY A 378 -3.81 -0.55 -2.84
C GLY A 378 -2.55 -0.56 -1.96
N ASP A 379 -1.75 -1.61 -2.06
CA ASP A 379 -0.53 -1.80 -1.28
C ASP A 379 0.74 -1.21 -1.95
N LEU A 380 0.64 -0.67 -3.20
CA LEU A 380 1.79 -0.11 -3.91
C LEU A 380 2.26 1.21 -3.28
N THR A 381 3.55 1.33 -3.06
CA THR A 381 4.19 2.62 -2.76
C THR A 381 4.36 3.47 -4.02
N GLU A 382 4.74 4.74 -3.86
CA GLU A 382 5.06 5.61 -5.01
C GLU A 382 6.22 5.03 -5.84
N ASN A 383 7.24 4.50 -5.17
CA ASN A 383 8.39 3.90 -5.86
C ASN A 383 7.99 2.62 -6.61
N ASP A 384 7.11 1.79 -6.03
CA ASP A 384 6.60 0.60 -6.72
C ASP A 384 5.83 0.97 -7.99
N ILE A 385 4.96 1.99 -7.92
CA ILE A 385 4.21 2.48 -9.07
C ILE A 385 5.16 2.95 -10.17
N ASP A 386 6.16 3.76 -9.84
CA ASP A 386 7.12 4.28 -10.81
C ASP A 386 7.98 3.16 -11.41
N ASN A 387 8.45 2.23 -10.57
CA ASN A 387 9.26 1.09 -11.03
C ASN A 387 8.46 0.16 -11.95
N LEU A 388 7.22 -0.17 -11.60
CA LEU A 388 6.32 -0.99 -12.43
C LEU A 388 5.98 -0.30 -13.75
N ALA A 389 5.67 0.98 -13.71
CA ALA A 389 5.37 1.77 -14.91
C ALA A 389 6.56 1.79 -15.87
N ALA A 390 7.76 2.03 -15.36
CA ALA A 390 8.98 2.01 -16.15
C ALA A 390 9.34 0.61 -16.65
N HIS A 391 9.17 -0.41 -15.80
CA HIS A 391 9.38 -1.81 -16.20
C HIS A 391 8.56 -2.18 -17.44
N TYR A 392 7.24 -1.94 -17.43
CA TYR A 392 6.38 -2.31 -18.54
C TYR A 392 6.56 -1.40 -19.77
N ALA A 393 6.88 -0.14 -19.58
CA ALA A 393 7.20 0.77 -20.69
C ALA A 393 8.46 0.32 -21.45
N ALA A 394 9.40 -0.32 -20.78
CA ALA A 394 10.62 -0.85 -21.36
C ALA A 394 10.46 -2.24 -22.00
N GLN A 395 9.32 -2.92 -21.80
CA GLN A 395 9.10 -4.25 -22.37
C GLN A 395 8.74 -4.17 -23.85
N ARG A 396 9.29 -5.11 -24.63
CA ARG A 396 8.95 -5.24 -26.05
C ARG A 396 7.50 -5.69 -26.18
N ALA A 397 6.67 -4.87 -26.83
CA ALA A 397 5.29 -5.17 -27.11
C ALA A 397 5.17 -6.16 -28.27
N ARG A 398 4.16 -7.06 -28.19
CA ARG A 398 3.84 -8.07 -29.18
C ARG A 398 2.41 -7.90 -29.64
N SER A 399 2.21 -8.00 -30.97
CA SER A 399 0.88 -8.14 -31.56
C SER A 399 0.31 -9.51 -31.19
N VAL A 400 -0.99 -9.56 -30.89
CA VAL A 400 -1.72 -10.80 -30.61
C VAL A 400 -2.83 -10.93 -31.65
N MET A 401 -2.79 -12.03 -32.38
CA MET A 401 -3.86 -12.39 -33.33
C MET A 401 -4.78 -13.39 -32.65
N TYR A 402 -6.06 -13.08 -32.61
CA TYR A 402 -7.10 -14.00 -32.15
C TYR A 402 -7.71 -14.73 -33.36
N ILE A 403 -7.57 -16.04 -33.36
CA ILE A 403 -8.21 -16.89 -34.40
C ILE A 403 -9.61 -17.23 -33.89
N VAL A 404 -10.61 -16.70 -34.56
CA VAL A 404 -12.02 -17.04 -34.31
C VAL A 404 -12.36 -18.22 -35.16
N ALA A 405 -12.61 -19.38 -34.53
CA ALA A 405 -13.09 -20.55 -35.27
C ALA A 405 -14.50 -20.27 -35.85
N PRO A 406 -14.76 -20.62 -37.11
CA PRO A 406 -16.13 -20.52 -37.66
C PRO A 406 -17.08 -21.34 -36.80
N SER A 407 -18.21 -20.78 -36.44
CA SER A 407 -19.29 -21.53 -35.79
C SER A 407 -19.72 -22.68 -36.71
N LYS A 408 -19.72 -23.91 -36.21
CA LYS A 408 -20.27 -25.08 -36.91
C LYS A 408 -21.78 -24.94 -37.06
#